data_8cf02ef0df5b6b2a76dcdf81b41c153b
#
_entry.id   8cf02ef0df5b6b2a76dcdf81b41c153b
#
_cell.length_a   1.000
_cell.length_b   1.000
_cell.length_c   1.000
_cell.angle_alpha   90.00
_cell.angle_beta   90.00
_cell.angle_gamma   90.00
#
_symmetry.space_group_name_H-M   'P 1'
#
loop_
_entity.id
_entity.type
_entity.pdbx_description
1 polymer ?
#
loop_
_entity_poly.entity_id
_entity_poly.type
_entity_poly.pdbx_seq_one_letter_code
_entity_poly.pdbx_strand_id
1 'polypeptide(L)'
;MMHENTFSPYTVRRLTEGDIPTILKLYESNSEYFRYCPPNPTWASVQEDMLALPPAKTMADKHFIGFFERDALIAVMDLIDRYPDAQTAFIGLFMVDQNRQGRGVGAHIVRRLSDVLRTEGCRRIRLGIIQDNLPARRFWQRLDFQLTGLEFEKEHSAVLEAEKML
;
A
#
# COMPACT_ATOMS: atom_id res chain seq x y z
N MET A 1 -5.49 0.90 16.45
CA MET A 1 -6.32 1.75 15.59
C MET A 1 -5.61 3.07 15.29
N MET A 2 -5.85 3.65 14.14
CA MET A 2 -5.15 4.86 13.69
C MET A 2 -5.79 6.11 14.29
N HIS A 3 -5.14 6.71 15.29
CA HIS A 3 -5.56 7.98 15.89
C HIS A 3 -5.09 9.16 15.03
N GLU A 4 -5.75 10.31 15.15
CA GLU A 4 -5.53 11.51 14.32
C GLU A 4 -4.06 11.93 14.18
N ASN A 5 -3.23 11.73 15.21
CA ASN A 5 -1.82 12.13 15.19
C ASN A 5 -0.83 11.01 14.89
N THR A 6 -1.31 9.81 14.59
CA THR A 6 -0.45 8.64 14.41
C THR A 6 0.57 8.82 13.29
N PHE A 7 0.16 9.44 12.20
CA PHE A 7 0.99 9.63 11.00
C PHE A 7 1.48 11.07 10.84
N SER A 8 1.44 11.86 11.93
CA SER A 8 1.92 13.26 11.86
C SER A 8 3.25 13.36 11.11
N PRO A 9 3.43 14.33 10.20
CA PRO A 9 2.58 15.51 9.96
C PRO A 9 1.39 15.28 9.03
N TYR A 10 1.15 14.04 8.58
CA TYR A 10 0.05 13.71 7.67
C TYR A 10 -1.20 13.32 8.43
N THR A 11 -2.36 13.68 7.91
CA THR A 11 -3.64 13.15 8.37
C THR A 11 -4.01 11.93 7.55
N VAL A 12 -4.76 11.00 8.12
CA VAL A 12 -5.19 9.78 7.47
C VAL A 12 -6.70 9.63 7.57
N ARG A 13 -7.34 9.21 6.49
CA ARG A 13 -8.76 8.83 6.52
C ARG A 13 -9.06 7.76 5.48
N ARG A 14 -10.18 7.08 5.69
CA ARG A 14 -10.71 6.15 4.69
C ARG A 14 -11.09 6.93 3.43
N LEU A 15 -10.75 6.35 2.29
CA LEU A 15 -11.14 6.88 1.00
C LEU A 15 -12.49 6.28 0.59
N THR A 16 -13.28 7.07 -0.10
CA THR A 16 -14.62 6.70 -0.57
C THR A 16 -14.68 6.81 -2.09
N GLU A 17 -15.77 6.35 -2.68
CA GLU A 17 -16.01 6.46 -4.13
C GLU A 17 -15.90 7.90 -4.63
N GLY A 18 -16.31 8.87 -3.80
CA GLY A 18 -16.17 10.30 -4.12
C GLY A 18 -14.73 10.78 -4.27
N ASP A 19 -13.76 10.03 -3.74
CA ASP A 19 -12.34 10.35 -3.85
C ASP A 19 -11.69 9.80 -5.12
N ILE A 20 -12.39 8.98 -5.91
CA ILE A 20 -11.82 8.32 -7.08
C ILE A 20 -11.13 9.29 -8.05
N PRO A 21 -11.70 10.45 -8.40
CA PRO A 21 -11.00 11.39 -9.28
C PRO A 21 -9.63 11.82 -8.74
N THR A 22 -9.53 12.06 -7.44
CA THR A 22 -8.28 12.46 -6.77
C THR A 22 -7.29 11.30 -6.72
N ILE A 23 -7.79 10.09 -6.42
CA ILE A 23 -6.96 8.87 -6.41
C ILE A 23 -6.42 8.60 -7.81
N LEU A 24 -7.26 8.67 -8.83
CA LEU A 24 -6.87 8.46 -10.22
C LEU A 24 -5.75 9.42 -10.64
N LYS A 25 -5.86 10.68 -10.25
CA LYS A 25 -4.82 11.67 -10.52
C LYS A 25 -3.48 11.30 -9.88
N LEU A 26 -3.51 10.80 -8.64
CA LEU A 26 -2.30 10.30 -7.97
C LEU A 26 -1.73 9.09 -8.70
N TYR A 27 -2.56 8.13 -9.10
CA TYR A 27 -2.13 6.97 -9.89
C TYR A 27 -1.48 7.41 -11.20
N GLU A 28 -2.10 8.34 -11.92
CA GLU A 28 -1.57 8.84 -13.19
C GLU A 28 -0.22 9.53 -13.04
N SER A 29 0.08 10.11 -11.87
CA SER A 29 1.40 10.68 -11.58
C SER A 29 2.49 9.60 -11.53
N ASN A 30 2.13 8.34 -11.31
CA ASN A 30 3.03 7.19 -11.18
C ASN A 30 3.11 6.38 -12.48
N SER A 31 3.37 7.02 -13.60
CA SER A 31 3.43 6.37 -14.91
C SER A 31 4.45 5.23 -14.98
N GLU A 32 5.58 5.36 -14.28
CA GLU A 32 6.59 4.29 -14.22
C GLU A 32 6.06 3.03 -13.54
N TYR A 33 5.32 3.17 -12.44
CA TYR A 33 4.68 2.03 -11.78
C TYR A 33 3.80 1.25 -12.76
N PHE A 34 2.99 1.95 -13.55
CA PHE A 34 2.07 1.31 -14.50
C PHE A 34 2.75 0.73 -15.74
N ARG A 35 4.02 1.04 -15.97
CA ARG A 35 4.85 0.32 -16.95
C ARG A 35 5.14 -1.10 -16.47
N TYR A 36 5.36 -1.29 -15.17
CA TYR A 36 5.56 -2.62 -14.58
C TYR A 36 4.25 -3.35 -14.33
N CYS A 37 3.16 -2.62 -14.14
CA CYS A 37 1.84 -3.16 -13.79
C CYS A 37 0.76 -2.57 -14.73
N PRO A 38 0.80 -2.88 -16.05
CA PRO A 38 -0.23 -2.41 -16.97
C PRO A 38 -1.59 -3.05 -16.66
N PRO A 39 -2.69 -2.47 -17.16
CA PRO A 39 -2.80 -1.29 -18.01
C PRO A 39 -2.70 0.04 -17.23
N ASN A 40 -2.71 1.18 -17.95
CA ASN A 40 -2.80 2.48 -17.33
C ASN A 40 -4.05 2.60 -16.46
N PRO A 41 -4.00 3.35 -15.36
CA PRO A 41 -5.13 3.44 -14.44
C PRO A 41 -6.33 4.14 -15.09
N THR A 42 -7.51 3.69 -14.67
CA THR A 42 -8.79 4.25 -15.07
C THR A 42 -9.66 4.44 -13.82
N TRP A 43 -10.76 5.16 -13.97
CA TRP A 43 -11.75 5.27 -12.90
C TRP A 43 -12.19 3.88 -12.41
N ALA A 44 -12.48 2.99 -13.36
CA ALA A 44 -12.90 1.61 -13.07
C ALA A 44 -11.82 0.81 -12.34
N SER A 45 -10.55 0.94 -12.73
CA SER A 45 -9.46 0.21 -12.06
C SER A 45 -9.22 0.71 -10.63
N VAL A 46 -9.40 2.01 -10.36
CA VAL A 46 -9.35 2.53 -8.98
C VAL A 46 -10.49 1.93 -8.16
N GLN A 47 -11.70 1.89 -8.70
CA GLN A 47 -12.85 1.27 -8.03
C GLN A 47 -12.60 -0.22 -7.75
N GLU A 48 -12.02 -0.94 -8.67
CA GLU A 48 -11.64 -2.34 -8.48
C GLU A 48 -10.67 -2.49 -7.31
N ASP A 49 -9.65 -1.66 -7.23
CA ASP A 49 -8.69 -1.69 -6.13
C ASP A 49 -9.37 -1.42 -4.78
N MET A 50 -10.33 -0.50 -4.75
CA MET A 50 -11.07 -0.19 -3.53
C MET A 50 -11.93 -1.35 -3.04
N LEU A 51 -12.37 -2.23 -3.93
CA LEU A 51 -13.29 -3.32 -3.63
C LEU A 51 -12.61 -4.70 -3.59
N ALA A 52 -11.41 -4.83 -4.13
CA ALA A 52 -10.69 -6.10 -4.19
C ALA A 52 -10.41 -6.67 -2.80
N LEU A 53 -10.67 -7.95 -2.63
CA LEU A 53 -10.46 -8.68 -1.38
C LEU A 53 -9.73 -9.99 -1.64
N PRO A 54 -8.76 -10.36 -0.80
CA PRO A 54 -8.19 -11.69 -0.85
C PRO A 54 -9.21 -12.72 -0.34
N PRO A 55 -8.96 -14.03 -0.59
CA PRO A 55 -9.87 -15.08 -0.14
C PRO A 55 -10.19 -15.00 1.35
N ALA A 56 -11.44 -15.28 1.71
CA ALA A 56 -11.95 -15.33 3.08
C ALA A 56 -11.93 -14.00 3.85
N LYS A 57 -11.72 -12.88 3.17
CA LYS A 57 -11.77 -11.55 3.76
C LYS A 57 -13.04 -10.80 3.35
N THR A 58 -13.44 -9.83 4.17
CA THR A 58 -14.60 -8.96 3.94
C THR A 58 -14.17 -7.50 3.93
N MET A 59 -15.08 -6.62 3.54
CA MET A 59 -14.80 -5.18 3.56
C MET A 59 -14.53 -4.65 4.98
N ALA A 60 -14.96 -5.35 6.02
CA ALA A 60 -14.62 -5.00 7.40
C ALA A 60 -13.12 -5.19 7.71
N ASP A 61 -12.44 -6.06 6.97
CA ASP A 61 -11.00 -6.31 7.14
C ASP A 61 -10.14 -5.38 6.27
N LYS A 62 -10.75 -4.64 5.37
CA LYS A 62 -10.05 -3.81 4.39
C LYS A 62 -10.04 -2.34 4.80
N HIS A 63 -8.85 -1.74 4.76
CA HIS A 63 -8.64 -0.32 4.99
C HIS A 63 -8.04 0.29 3.73
N PHE A 64 -8.88 0.87 2.90
CA PHE A 64 -8.42 1.64 1.74
C PHE A 64 -8.33 3.10 2.18
N ILE A 65 -7.12 3.58 2.46
CA ILE A 65 -6.87 4.84 3.17
C ILE A 65 -6.00 5.79 2.37
N GLY A 66 -6.25 7.07 2.59
CA GLY A 66 -5.45 8.15 2.04
C GLY A 66 -4.70 8.90 3.11
N PHE A 67 -3.50 9.33 2.77
CA PHE A 67 -2.66 10.20 3.60
C PHE A 67 -2.67 11.59 2.98
N PHE A 68 -2.88 12.60 3.81
CA PHE A 68 -3.07 13.97 3.36
C PHE A 68 -2.06 14.90 4.03
N GLU A 69 -1.50 15.78 3.24
CA GLU A 69 -0.77 16.95 3.73
C GLU A 69 -1.67 18.16 3.49
N ARG A 70 -2.24 18.70 4.56
CA ARG A 70 -3.35 19.64 4.48
C ARG A 70 -4.51 18.97 3.71
N ASP A 71 -4.97 19.58 2.61
CA ASP A 71 -6.06 19.00 1.81
C ASP A 71 -5.57 18.18 0.61
N ALA A 72 -4.25 18.03 0.44
CA ALA A 72 -3.68 17.30 -0.70
C ALA A 72 -3.49 15.82 -0.38
N LEU A 73 -4.07 14.96 -1.19
CA LEU A 73 -3.81 13.51 -1.12
C LEU A 73 -2.40 13.24 -1.60
N ILE A 74 -1.53 12.74 -0.72
CA ILE A 74 -0.13 12.48 -1.04
C ILE A 74 0.23 11.00 -1.13
N ALA A 75 -0.58 10.12 -0.57
CA ALA A 75 -0.37 8.67 -0.66
C ALA A 75 -1.68 7.91 -0.47
N VAL A 76 -1.73 6.72 -1.05
CA VAL A 76 -2.85 5.78 -0.93
C VAL A 76 -2.32 4.44 -0.46
N MET A 77 -3.03 3.78 0.44
CA MET A 77 -2.69 2.44 0.90
C MET A 77 -3.93 1.57 0.97
N ASP A 78 -3.80 0.33 0.50
CA ASP A 78 -4.73 -0.76 0.73
C ASP A 78 -4.12 -1.68 1.78
N LEU A 79 -4.75 -1.75 2.95
CA LEU A 79 -4.28 -2.57 4.07
C LEU A 79 -5.37 -3.57 4.42
N ILE A 80 -5.01 -4.85 4.48
CA ILE A 80 -5.92 -5.94 4.86
C ILE A 80 -5.48 -6.48 6.22
N ASP A 81 -6.42 -6.48 7.17
CA ASP A 81 -6.19 -7.02 8.50
C ASP A 81 -6.17 -8.54 8.50
N ARG A 82 -5.28 -9.11 9.30
CA ARG A 82 -5.25 -10.55 9.58
C ARG A 82 -5.30 -11.41 8.32
N TYR A 83 -4.38 -11.15 7.40
CA TYR A 83 -4.23 -11.91 6.17
C TYR A 83 -2.74 -12.12 5.87
N PRO A 84 -2.30 -13.36 5.55
CA PRO A 84 -3.09 -14.60 5.43
C PRO A 84 -3.43 -15.27 6.77
N ASP A 85 -2.96 -14.73 7.88
CA ASP A 85 -3.22 -15.27 9.22
C ASP A 85 -3.47 -14.16 10.25
N ALA A 86 -3.88 -14.55 11.45
CA ALA A 86 -4.32 -13.63 12.51
C ALA A 86 -3.23 -12.63 12.99
N GLN A 87 -1.96 -12.90 12.71
CA GLN A 87 -0.83 -12.10 13.18
C GLN A 87 -0.17 -11.30 12.05
N THR A 88 -0.74 -11.34 10.85
CA THR A 88 -0.18 -10.72 9.66
C THR A 88 -1.12 -9.64 9.13
N ALA A 89 -0.56 -8.45 8.82
CA ALA A 89 -1.23 -7.44 8.01
C ALA A 89 -0.68 -7.51 6.58
N PHE A 90 -1.53 -7.30 5.59
CA PHE A 90 -1.15 -7.36 4.19
C PHE A 90 -1.35 -6.00 3.52
N ILE A 91 -0.29 -5.50 2.89
CA ILE A 91 -0.37 -4.29 2.08
C ILE A 91 -0.64 -4.71 0.63
N GLY A 92 -1.87 -4.48 0.17
CA GLY A 92 -2.27 -4.79 -1.21
C GLY A 92 -1.81 -3.74 -2.22
N LEU A 93 -1.70 -2.50 -1.77
CA LEU A 93 -1.23 -1.37 -2.57
C LEU A 93 -0.64 -0.32 -1.65
N PHE A 94 0.48 0.27 -2.06
CA PHE A 94 0.99 1.50 -1.47
C PHE A 94 1.59 2.38 -2.55
N MET A 95 1.08 3.58 -2.68
CA MET A 95 1.51 4.50 -3.73
C MET A 95 1.60 5.91 -3.18
N VAL A 96 2.76 6.54 -3.38
CA VAL A 96 3.01 7.94 -3.01
C VAL A 96 2.93 8.78 -4.29
N ASP A 97 2.33 9.96 -4.21
CA ASP A 97 2.32 10.92 -5.32
C ASP A 97 3.76 11.10 -5.85
N GLN A 98 3.94 11.00 -7.16
CA GLN A 98 5.25 11.10 -7.81
C GLN A 98 6.00 12.36 -7.39
N ASN A 99 5.30 13.48 -7.21
CA ASN A 99 5.88 14.76 -6.82
C ASN A 99 6.37 14.79 -5.37
N ARG A 100 5.99 13.81 -4.57
CA ARG A 100 6.36 13.70 -3.15
C ARG A 100 7.36 12.58 -2.89
N GLN A 101 7.73 11.80 -3.90
CA GLN A 101 8.72 10.73 -3.77
C GLN A 101 10.13 11.29 -3.60
N GLY A 102 11.03 10.48 -3.02
CA GLY A 102 12.41 10.87 -2.77
C GLY A 102 12.61 11.81 -1.59
N ARG A 103 11.59 12.06 -0.78
CA ARG A 103 11.62 12.97 0.38
C ARG A 103 11.36 12.26 1.72
N GLY A 104 11.36 10.93 1.72
CA GLY A 104 11.12 10.15 2.93
C GLY A 104 9.65 9.99 3.32
N VAL A 105 8.69 10.46 2.54
CA VAL A 105 7.26 10.36 2.82
C VAL A 105 6.83 8.91 2.97
N GLY A 106 7.13 8.07 1.99
CA GLY A 106 6.75 6.65 2.00
C GLY A 106 7.38 5.91 3.18
N ALA A 107 8.66 6.13 3.44
CA ALA A 107 9.36 5.50 4.56
C ALA A 107 8.76 5.92 5.91
N HIS A 108 8.42 7.19 6.08
CA HIS A 108 7.77 7.70 7.29
C HIS A 108 6.43 6.98 7.52
N ILE A 109 5.59 6.92 6.50
CA ILE A 109 4.26 6.29 6.61
C ILE A 109 4.41 4.81 7.00
N VAL A 110 5.28 4.06 6.33
CA VAL A 110 5.45 2.63 6.60
C VAL A 110 6.03 2.37 7.98
N ARG A 111 6.95 3.20 8.46
CA ARG A 111 7.48 3.09 9.82
C ARG A 111 6.40 3.34 10.87
N ARG A 112 5.60 4.38 10.69
CA ARG A 112 4.49 4.67 11.61
C ARG A 112 3.43 3.57 11.58
N LEU A 113 3.11 3.05 10.41
CA LEU A 113 2.23 1.89 10.28
C LEU A 113 2.77 0.68 11.05
N SER A 114 4.07 0.40 10.92
CA SER A 114 4.72 -0.70 11.64
C SER A 114 4.57 -0.56 13.16
N ASP A 115 4.72 0.66 13.68
CA ASP A 115 4.56 0.93 15.12
C ASP A 115 3.12 0.69 15.57
N VAL A 116 2.14 1.16 14.80
CA VAL A 116 0.71 0.95 15.09
C VAL A 116 0.38 -0.54 15.12
N LEU A 117 0.73 -1.25 14.06
CA LEU A 117 0.43 -2.66 13.93
C LEU A 117 1.09 -3.50 15.05
N ARG A 118 2.33 -3.15 15.41
CA ARG A 118 3.01 -3.80 16.54
C ARG A 118 2.25 -3.59 17.85
N THR A 119 1.80 -2.38 18.10
CA THR A 119 1.02 -2.05 19.31
C THR A 119 -0.31 -2.81 19.34
N GLU A 120 -0.90 -3.07 18.18
CA GLU A 120 -2.14 -3.84 18.06
C GLU A 120 -1.92 -5.36 18.11
N GLY A 121 -0.69 -5.81 18.31
CA GLY A 121 -0.35 -7.24 18.44
C GLY A 121 -0.06 -7.95 17.12
N CYS A 122 0.00 -7.21 16.02
CA CYS A 122 0.44 -7.74 14.75
C CYS A 122 1.95 -8.08 14.81
N ARG A 123 2.35 -9.18 14.19
CA ARG A 123 3.73 -9.64 14.24
C ARG A 123 4.49 -9.48 12.93
N ARG A 124 3.78 -9.29 11.83
CA ARG A 124 4.42 -9.14 10.51
C ARG A 124 3.56 -8.38 9.53
N ILE A 125 4.21 -7.81 8.55
CA ILE A 125 3.57 -7.21 7.38
C ILE A 125 4.02 -7.98 6.16
N ARG A 126 3.10 -8.34 5.29
CA ARG A 126 3.38 -8.96 3.98
C ARG A 126 2.91 -8.09 2.84
N LEU A 127 3.56 -8.24 1.70
CA LEU A 127 3.17 -7.59 0.44
C LEU A 127 3.77 -8.33 -0.75
N GLY A 128 3.29 -8.00 -1.94
CA GLY A 128 3.84 -8.48 -3.20
C GLY A 128 4.58 -7.36 -3.91
N ILE A 129 5.72 -7.70 -4.50
CA ILE A 129 6.52 -6.77 -5.31
C ILE A 129 6.62 -7.33 -6.72
N ILE A 130 6.31 -6.53 -7.73
CA ILE A 130 6.52 -6.93 -9.12
C ILE A 130 8.02 -7.15 -9.34
N GLN A 131 8.40 -8.31 -9.84
CA GLN A 131 9.79 -8.75 -9.93
C GLN A 131 10.70 -7.74 -10.60
N ASP A 132 10.26 -7.14 -11.69
CA ASP A 132 11.04 -6.20 -12.49
C ASP A 132 11.07 -4.78 -11.93
N ASN A 133 10.24 -4.49 -10.93
CA ASN A 133 10.18 -3.16 -10.32
C ASN A 133 11.31 -3.00 -9.29
N LEU A 134 12.53 -2.74 -9.78
CA LEU A 134 13.71 -2.58 -8.93
C LEU A 134 13.60 -1.41 -7.95
N PRO A 135 13.07 -0.23 -8.32
CA PRO A 135 12.87 0.85 -7.37
C PRO A 135 12.00 0.45 -6.17
N ALA A 136 10.89 -0.27 -6.41
CA ALA A 136 10.04 -0.77 -5.34
C ALA A 136 10.77 -1.79 -4.47
N ARG A 137 11.52 -2.71 -5.07
CA ARG A 137 12.32 -3.68 -4.32
C ARG A 137 13.29 -2.98 -3.36
N ARG A 138 14.00 -1.97 -3.83
CA ARG A 138 14.94 -1.19 -3.01
C ARG A 138 14.23 -0.44 -1.90
N PHE A 139 13.09 0.16 -2.20
CA PHE A 139 12.27 0.87 -1.21
C PHE A 139 11.88 -0.03 -0.05
N TRP A 140 11.31 -1.20 -0.34
CA TRP A 140 10.86 -2.13 0.68
C TRP A 140 12.03 -2.76 1.45
N GLN A 141 13.13 -3.09 0.76
CA GLN A 141 14.34 -3.63 1.41
C GLN A 141 14.93 -2.65 2.42
N ARG A 142 14.96 -1.36 2.13
CA ARG A 142 15.43 -0.33 3.06
C ARG A 142 14.55 -0.21 4.31
N LEU A 143 13.33 -0.70 4.26
CA LEU A 143 12.38 -0.73 5.37
C LEU A 143 12.35 -2.09 6.06
N ASP A 144 13.37 -2.92 5.85
CA ASP A 144 13.56 -4.24 6.46
C ASP A 144 12.57 -5.30 6.00
N PHE A 145 11.96 -5.13 4.82
CA PHE A 145 11.23 -6.20 4.16
C PHE A 145 12.20 -7.14 3.46
N GLN A 146 12.02 -8.44 3.67
CA GLN A 146 12.84 -9.49 3.08
C GLN A 146 11.98 -10.36 2.18
N LEU A 147 12.54 -10.80 1.05
CA LEU A 147 11.87 -11.74 0.16
C LEU A 147 11.72 -13.08 0.90
N THR A 148 10.53 -13.68 0.81
CA THR A 148 10.25 -14.97 1.46
C THR A 148 10.68 -16.17 0.61
N GLY A 149 10.97 -15.96 -0.67
CA GLY A 149 11.23 -17.01 -1.64
C GLY A 149 9.99 -17.49 -2.38
N LEU A 150 8.80 -17.02 -2.00
CA LEU A 150 7.56 -17.33 -2.73
C LEU A 150 7.35 -16.35 -3.88
N GLU A 151 6.94 -16.89 -5.02
CA GLU A 151 6.62 -16.14 -6.23
C GLU A 151 5.23 -16.54 -6.72
N PHE A 152 4.55 -15.57 -7.31
CA PHE A 152 3.23 -15.78 -7.90
C PHE A 152 3.24 -15.29 -9.34
N GLU A 153 2.84 -16.16 -10.27
CA GLU A 153 2.68 -15.76 -11.67
C GLU A 153 1.43 -14.89 -11.82
N LYS A 154 1.58 -13.75 -12.48
CA LYS A 154 0.48 -12.90 -12.91
C LYS A 154 0.60 -12.61 -14.41
N GLU A 155 -0.46 -12.07 -14.99
CA GLU A 155 -0.63 -11.91 -16.45
C GLU A 155 0.58 -11.24 -17.14
N HIS A 156 1.24 -10.29 -16.48
CA HIS A 156 2.31 -9.50 -17.10
C HIS A 156 3.66 -9.62 -16.42
N SER A 157 3.74 -10.24 -15.24
CA SER A 157 4.99 -10.36 -14.50
C SER A 157 4.83 -11.31 -13.32
N ALA A 158 5.94 -11.83 -12.82
CA ALA A 158 5.97 -12.51 -11.54
C ALA A 158 5.88 -11.48 -10.40
N VAL A 159 5.23 -11.89 -9.31
CA VAL A 159 5.13 -11.11 -8.08
C VAL A 159 5.92 -11.84 -6.99
N LEU A 160 6.85 -11.15 -6.37
CA LEU A 160 7.67 -11.66 -5.27
C LEU A 160 7.01 -11.32 -3.93
N GLU A 161 6.85 -12.31 -3.07
CA GLU A 161 6.38 -12.06 -1.71
C GLU A 161 7.51 -11.49 -0.85
N ALA A 162 7.22 -10.43 -0.11
CA ALA A 162 8.13 -9.84 0.86
C ALA A 162 7.45 -9.71 2.23
N GLU A 163 8.25 -9.77 3.28
CA GLU A 163 7.77 -9.79 4.65
C GLU A 163 8.68 -8.97 5.55
N LYS A 164 8.07 -8.24 6.50
CA LYS A 164 8.77 -7.55 7.59
C LYS A 164 8.26 -8.08 8.92
N MET A 165 9.17 -8.48 9.80
CA MET A 165 8.85 -8.81 11.19
C MET A 165 8.73 -7.52 12.01
N LEU A 166 7.71 -7.46 12.85
CA LEU A 166 7.42 -6.32 13.70
C LEU A 166 7.91 -6.48 15.14
#